data_fa4fef02689d7dc514aac64cdbd50360
#
_entry.id   fa4fef02689d7dc514aac64cdbd50360
#
_cell.length_a   1.000
_cell.length_b   1.000
_cell.length_c   1.000
_cell.angle_alpha   90.00
_cell.angle_beta   90.00
_cell.angle_gamma   90.00
#
_symmetry.space_group_name_H-M   'P 1'
#
loop_
_entity.id
_entity.type
_entity.pdbx_description
1 polymer ?
#
loop_
_entity_poly.entity_id
_entity_poly.type
_entity_poly.pdbx_seq_one_letter_code
_entity_poly.pdbx_strand_id
1 'polypeptide(L)'
;MLKLPLILLVLLGTCAAQEAPSLVQLQSNSRMLIVFAPDSNSPNFKLQLELIQRHSFELSARNTVFVPISTASKYGEEKFSFENLPVGTAAEQAQARSKYQVRPGDFLVILVDENGKQQLRSGVPVDIHELTASLDALPPWH
;
A
#
# COMPACT_ATOMS: atom_id res chain seq x y z
N MET A 1 -55.92 16.59 -28.31
CA MET A 1 -55.50 15.64 -27.29
C MET A 1 -53.97 15.57 -27.29
N LEU A 2 -53.36 16.24 -26.35
CA LEU A 2 -51.90 16.21 -26.14
C LEU A 2 -51.54 14.97 -25.35
N LYS A 3 -50.90 14.00 -26.02
CA LYS A 3 -50.24 12.89 -25.32
C LYS A 3 -48.86 13.38 -24.93
N LEU A 4 -48.68 13.64 -23.66
CA LEU A 4 -47.38 13.84 -23.06
C LEU A 4 -46.65 12.51 -23.02
N PRO A 5 -45.44 12.38 -23.61
CA PRO A 5 -44.62 11.21 -23.40
C PRO A 5 -44.09 11.25 -21.96
N LEU A 6 -44.41 10.22 -21.23
CA LEU A 6 -43.84 9.97 -19.93
C LEU A 6 -42.36 9.68 -20.14
N ILE A 7 -41.52 10.69 -19.96
CA ILE A 7 -40.07 10.48 -19.95
C ILE A 7 -39.77 9.80 -18.61
N LEU A 8 -39.66 8.48 -18.67
CA LEU A 8 -39.12 7.69 -17.58
C LEU A 8 -37.63 8.00 -17.48
N LEU A 9 -37.29 8.95 -16.64
CA LEU A 9 -35.91 9.22 -16.27
C LEU A 9 -35.41 8.05 -15.42
N VAL A 10 -34.86 7.06 -16.06
CA VAL A 10 -34.12 6.01 -15.38
C VAL A 10 -32.83 6.64 -14.87
N LEU A 11 -32.84 7.09 -13.63
CA LEU A 11 -31.62 7.37 -12.87
C LEU A 11 -30.92 6.04 -12.67
N LEU A 12 -30.08 5.67 -13.63
CA LEU A 12 -29.06 4.67 -13.42
C LEU A 12 -28.08 5.25 -12.41
N GLY A 13 -28.37 4.98 -11.14
CA GLY A 13 -27.38 5.17 -10.09
C GLY A 13 -26.20 4.27 -10.41
N THR A 14 -25.18 4.80 -11.06
CA THR A 14 -23.90 4.14 -11.10
C THR A 14 -23.38 4.11 -9.68
N CYS A 15 -23.51 2.98 -9.00
CA CYS A 15 -22.69 2.67 -7.85
C CYS A 15 -21.27 2.62 -8.36
N ALA A 16 -20.55 3.74 -8.26
CA ALA A 16 -19.11 3.73 -8.40
C ALA A 16 -18.58 2.90 -7.24
N ALA A 17 -18.22 1.65 -7.49
CA ALA A 17 -17.40 0.90 -6.57
C ALA A 17 -16.15 1.75 -6.35
N GLN A 18 -15.89 2.12 -5.08
CA GLN A 18 -14.65 2.82 -4.74
C GLN A 18 -13.51 1.85 -5.00
N GLU A 19 -12.86 1.99 -6.13
CA GLU A 19 -11.64 1.26 -6.42
C GLU A 19 -10.57 1.68 -5.43
N ALA A 20 -9.79 0.71 -4.93
CA ALA A 20 -8.63 1.00 -4.11
C ALA A 20 -7.71 1.99 -4.85
N PRO A 21 -7.16 3.02 -4.17
CA PRO A 21 -6.28 3.98 -4.82
C PRO A 21 -5.09 3.27 -5.45
N SER A 22 -4.67 3.72 -6.64
CA SER A 22 -3.48 3.18 -7.29
C SER A 22 -2.22 3.50 -6.47
N LEU A 23 -1.13 2.73 -6.67
CA LEU A 23 0.15 3.00 -6.01
C LEU A 23 0.67 4.40 -6.34
N VAL A 24 0.43 4.89 -7.55
CA VAL A 24 0.80 6.26 -7.97
C VAL A 24 0.04 7.32 -7.17
N GLN A 25 -1.25 7.12 -6.95
CA GLN A 25 -2.06 8.04 -6.15
C GLN A 25 -1.63 8.05 -4.68
N LEU A 26 -1.31 6.88 -4.12
CA LEU A 26 -0.78 6.77 -2.77
C LEU A 26 0.55 7.48 -2.61
N GLN A 27 1.45 7.32 -3.57
CA GLN A 27 2.75 7.96 -3.56
C GLN A 27 2.65 9.49 -3.55
N SER A 28 1.69 10.07 -4.28
CA SER A 28 1.50 11.52 -4.32
C SER A 28 0.87 12.11 -3.06
N ASN A 29 0.16 11.28 -2.28
CA ASN A 29 -0.63 11.72 -1.12
C ASN A 29 -0.13 11.19 0.22
N SER A 30 0.81 10.26 0.22
CA SER A 30 1.26 9.57 1.43
C SER A 30 2.72 9.16 1.32
N ARG A 31 3.33 8.97 2.48
CA ARG A 31 4.56 8.20 2.60
C ARG A 31 4.20 6.72 2.49
N MET A 32 5.06 5.92 1.89
CA MET A 32 4.80 4.50 1.70
C MET A 32 5.86 3.66 2.37
N LEU A 33 5.43 2.69 3.16
CA LEU A 33 6.26 1.60 3.63
C LEU A 33 5.99 0.38 2.77
N ILE A 34 6.86 0.11 1.82
CA ILE A 34 6.71 -0.98 0.86
C ILE A 34 7.51 -2.17 1.36
N VAL A 35 6.85 -3.32 1.47
CA VAL A 35 7.50 -4.58 1.87
C VAL A 35 7.36 -5.59 0.74
N PHE A 36 8.48 -5.89 0.09
CA PHE A 36 8.57 -6.93 -0.93
C PHE A 36 8.93 -8.26 -0.28
N ALA A 37 8.25 -9.30 -0.69
CA ALA A 37 8.53 -10.65 -0.25
C ALA A 37 8.36 -11.66 -1.38
N PRO A 38 9.08 -12.81 -1.35
CA PRO A 38 8.88 -13.87 -2.34
C PRO A 38 7.49 -14.49 -2.25
N ASP A 39 6.97 -14.64 -1.02
CA ASP A 39 5.61 -15.09 -0.75
C ASP A 39 5.13 -14.63 0.64
N SER A 40 3.85 -14.81 0.91
CA SER A 40 3.23 -14.43 2.19
C SER A 40 3.67 -15.32 3.37
N ASN A 41 4.29 -16.46 3.11
CA ASN A 41 4.78 -17.39 4.14
C ASN A 41 6.23 -17.14 4.54
N SER A 42 6.91 -16.21 3.87
CA SER A 42 8.27 -15.82 4.23
C SER A 42 8.36 -15.41 5.70
N PRO A 43 9.30 -15.99 6.51
CA PRO A 43 9.45 -15.63 7.91
C PRO A 43 9.71 -14.14 8.14
N ASN A 44 10.55 -13.53 7.31
CA ASN A 44 10.85 -12.11 7.37
C ASN A 44 9.61 -11.25 7.09
N PHE A 45 8.79 -11.68 6.13
CA PHE A 45 7.55 -10.99 5.82
C PHE A 45 6.56 -11.03 6.99
N LYS A 46 6.38 -12.22 7.58
CA LYS A 46 5.49 -12.39 8.75
C LYS A 46 5.94 -11.55 9.93
N LEU A 47 7.23 -11.54 10.21
CA LEU A 47 7.80 -10.73 11.29
C LEU A 47 7.58 -9.23 11.03
N GLN A 48 7.88 -8.76 9.82
CA GLN A 48 7.68 -7.35 9.47
C GLN A 48 6.21 -6.96 9.53
N LEU A 49 5.33 -7.83 9.06
CA LEU A 49 3.89 -7.62 9.12
C LEU A 49 3.40 -7.49 10.56
N GLU A 50 3.85 -8.36 11.46
CA GLU A 50 3.51 -8.30 12.87
C GLU A 50 3.96 -6.99 13.53
N LEU A 51 5.17 -6.55 13.24
CA LEU A 51 5.70 -5.27 13.74
C LEU A 51 4.85 -4.09 13.25
N ILE A 52 4.47 -4.10 11.99
CA ILE A 52 3.63 -3.06 11.40
C ILE A 52 2.22 -3.07 12.03
N GLN A 53 1.64 -4.25 12.24
CA GLN A 53 0.32 -4.38 12.85
C GLN A 53 0.29 -3.83 14.27
N ARG A 54 1.28 -4.14 15.07
CA ARG A 54 1.39 -3.65 16.45
C ARG A 54 1.53 -2.13 16.54
N HIS A 55 2.09 -1.52 15.52
CA HIS A 55 2.44 -0.10 15.49
C HIS A 55 1.74 0.66 14.35
N SER A 56 0.58 0.18 13.93
CA SER A 56 -0.18 0.80 12.84
C SER A 56 -0.58 2.24 13.13
N PHE A 57 -0.83 2.56 14.39
CA PHE A 57 -1.17 3.92 14.80
C PHE A 57 0.00 4.89 14.61
N GLU A 58 1.20 4.50 14.99
CA GLU A 58 2.40 5.32 14.83
C GLU A 58 2.71 5.63 13.37
N LEU A 59 2.50 4.65 12.48
CA LEU A 59 2.68 4.83 11.05
C LEU A 59 1.59 5.73 10.45
N SER A 60 0.34 5.50 10.84
CA SER A 60 -0.80 6.30 10.39
C SER A 60 -0.68 7.75 10.84
N ALA A 61 -0.24 8.00 12.08
CA ALA A 61 -0.01 9.34 12.61
C ALA A 61 1.06 10.11 11.83
N ARG A 62 1.93 9.42 11.11
CA ARG A 62 2.98 9.99 10.25
C ARG A 62 2.63 9.94 8.76
N ASN A 63 1.34 9.80 8.44
CA ASN A 63 0.83 9.73 7.08
C ASN A 63 1.54 8.65 6.23
N THR A 64 1.83 7.50 6.84
CA THR A 64 2.53 6.39 6.22
C THR A 64 1.59 5.22 5.98
N VAL A 65 1.53 4.77 4.74
CA VAL A 65 0.70 3.65 4.30
C VAL A 65 1.57 2.43 4.08
N PHE A 66 1.14 1.29 4.61
CA PHE A 66 1.78 0.01 4.36
C PHE A 66 1.35 -0.57 3.02
N VAL A 67 2.31 -0.96 2.18
CA VAL A 67 2.09 -1.54 0.86
C VAL A 67 2.82 -2.89 0.75
N PRO A 68 2.14 -4.02 0.96
CA PRO A 68 2.75 -5.33 0.77
C PRO A 68 2.78 -5.70 -0.72
N ILE A 69 3.91 -6.21 -1.18
CA ILE A 69 4.09 -6.73 -2.54
C ILE A 69 4.69 -8.13 -2.47
N SER A 70 3.93 -9.12 -2.90
CA SER A 70 4.35 -10.52 -2.91
C SER A 70 4.03 -11.17 -4.25
N THR A 71 4.90 -12.08 -4.71
CA THR A 71 4.70 -12.80 -5.98
C THR A 71 3.56 -13.82 -5.93
N ALA A 72 3.23 -14.33 -4.75
CA ALA A 72 2.19 -15.33 -4.51
C ALA A 72 1.08 -14.75 -3.64
N SER A 73 0.60 -13.57 -4.00
CA SER A 73 -0.37 -12.83 -3.21
C SER A 73 -1.74 -13.50 -3.19
N LYS A 74 -2.01 -14.26 -2.15
CA LYS A 74 -3.37 -14.63 -1.72
C LYS A 74 -3.79 -13.79 -0.50
N TYR A 75 -3.51 -12.50 -0.54
CA TYR A 75 -3.85 -11.59 0.57
C TYR A 75 -5.34 -11.53 0.89
N GLY A 76 -6.20 -12.00 -0.02
CA GLY A 76 -7.63 -12.05 0.22
C GLY A 76 -8.09 -13.26 1.04
N GLU A 77 -7.25 -14.26 1.25
CA GLU A 77 -7.64 -15.50 1.93
C GLU A 77 -7.09 -15.62 3.37
N GLU A 78 -6.02 -14.93 3.69
CA GLU A 78 -5.50 -14.91 5.06
C GLU A 78 -6.17 -13.79 5.87
N LYS A 79 -6.63 -14.15 7.05
CA LYS A 79 -7.41 -13.35 8.00
C LYS A 79 -6.65 -12.14 8.59
N PHE A 80 -5.90 -11.44 7.79
CA PHE A 80 -5.34 -10.17 8.19
C PHE A 80 -6.30 -9.07 7.76
N SER A 81 -7.19 -8.70 8.67
CA SER A 81 -8.10 -7.56 8.49
C SER A 81 -7.31 -6.25 8.51
N PHE A 82 -6.48 -6.04 7.52
CA PHE A 82 -6.24 -4.69 7.09
C PHE A 82 -7.35 -4.36 6.10
N GLU A 83 -8.44 -3.90 6.62
CA GLU A 83 -9.46 -3.27 5.80
C GLU A 83 -8.77 -2.15 5.02
N ASN A 84 -8.78 -2.25 3.70
CA ASN A 84 -8.26 -1.27 2.77
C ASN A 84 -6.72 -1.25 2.55
N LEU A 85 -6.04 -2.39 2.60
CA LEU A 85 -4.67 -2.43 2.08
C LEU A 85 -4.68 -2.13 0.58
N PRO A 86 -3.91 -1.13 0.14
CA PRO A 86 -3.75 -0.85 -1.28
C PRO A 86 -2.88 -1.93 -1.91
N VAL A 87 -3.50 -3.02 -2.30
CA VAL A 87 -2.82 -4.02 -3.13
C VAL A 87 -2.95 -3.56 -4.57
N GLY A 88 -1.86 -3.12 -5.16
CA GLY A 88 -1.82 -2.74 -6.56
C GLY A 88 -2.13 -3.93 -7.49
N THR A 89 -2.43 -3.64 -8.74
CA THR A 89 -2.56 -4.65 -9.79
C THR A 89 -1.24 -5.39 -9.98
N ALA A 90 -1.27 -6.55 -10.63
CA ALA A 90 -0.05 -7.30 -10.96
C ALA A 90 0.94 -6.46 -11.78
N ALA A 91 0.43 -5.61 -12.68
CA ALA A 91 1.25 -4.69 -13.47
C ALA A 91 1.91 -3.61 -12.60
N GLU A 92 1.18 -3.01 -11.66
CA GLU A 92 1.71 -2.04 -10.71
C GLU A 92 2.78 -2.64 -9.78
N GLN A 93 2.56 -3.86 -9.32
CA GLN A 93 3.54 -4.60 -8.51
C GLN A 93 4.83 -4.88 -9.29
N ALA A 94 4.71 -5.29 -10.56
CA ALA A 94 5.86 -5.52 -11.43
C ALA A 94 6.63 -4.20 -11.69
N GLN A 95 5.92 -3.11 -11.91
CA GLN A 95 6.53 -1.78 -12.06
C GLN A 95 7.26 -1.34 -10.79
N ALA A 96 6.70 -1.59 -9.62
CA ALA A 96 7.32 -1.28 -8.35
C ALA A 96 8.62 -2.07 -8.14
N ARG A 97 8.62 -3.37 -8.46
CA ARG A 97 9.83 -4.19 -8.41
C ARG A 97 10.93 -3.66 -9.34
N SER A 98 10.57 -3.30 -10.55
CA SER A 98 11.50 -2.72 -11.52
C SER A 98 12.05 -1.38 -11.04
N LYS A 99 11.18 -0.49 -10.57
CA LYS A 99 11.55 0.83 -10.08
C LYS A 99 12.54 0.79 -8.92
N TYR A 100 12.33 -0.14 -7.98
CA TYR A 100 13.16 -0.27 -6.78
C TYR A 100 14.23 -1.35 -6.91
N GLN A 101 14.38 -1.95 -8.09
CA GLN A 101 15.39 -2.97 -8.39
C GLN A 101 15.29 -4.17 -7.44
N VAL A 102 14.10 -4.72 -7.29
CA VAL A 102 13.81 -5.85 -6.42
C VAL A 102 13.66 -7.13 -7.25
N ARG A 103 14.43 -8.16 -6.91
CA ARG A 103 14.31 -9.47 -7.53
C ARG A 103 13.11 -10.22 -6.97
N PRO A 104 12.44 -11.11 -7.76
CA PRO A 104 11.26 -11.84 -7.29
C PRO A 104 11.48 -12.70 -6.04
N GLY A 105 12.70 -13.15 -5.78
CA GLY A 105 13.03 -13.97 -4.61
C GLY A 105 13.49 -13.19 -3.37
N ASP A 106 13.58 -11.87 -3.46
CA ASP A 106 14.15 -11.04 -2.40
C ASP A 106 13.07 -10.55 -1.42
N PHE A 107 13.46 -10.50 -0.14
CA PHE A 107 12.77 -9.72 0.87
C PHE A 107 13.40 -8.33 0.94
N LEU A 108 12.57 -7.29 0.90
CA LEU A 108 13.07 -5.92 0.95
C LEU A 108 12.04 -4.99 1.58
N VAL A 109 12.49 -4.15 2.50
CA VAL A 109 11.70 -3.08 3.10
C VAL A 109 12.19 -1.76 2.55
N ILE A 110 11.29 -0.95 2.00
CA ILE A 110 11.61 0.38 1.48
C ILE A 110 10.64 1.39 2.09
N LEU A 111 11.18 2.46 2.62
CA LEU A 111 10.42 3.63 3.04
C LEU A 111 10.59 4.73 1.99
N VAL A 112 9.48 5.19 1.45
CA VAL A 112 9.44 6.22 0.41
C VAL A 112 8.66 7.42 0.92
N ASP A 113 9.22 8.61 0.75
CA ASP A 113 8.55 9.84 1.12
C ASP A 113 7.51 10.29 0.06
N GLU A 114 6.80 11.37 0.34
CA GLU A 114 5.78 11.95 -0.52
C GLU A 114 6.30 12.41 -1.88
N ASN A 115 7.61 12.61 -2.02
CA ASN A 115 8.27 12.99 -3.28
C ASN A 115 8.79 11.78 -4.06
N GLY A 116 8.57 10.57 -3.55
CA GLY A 116 9.04 9.34 -4.17
C GLY A 116 10.50 9.00 -3.87
N LYS A 117 11.12 9.71 -2.92
CA LYS A 117 12.51 9.46 -2.55
C LYS A 117 12.61 8.36 -1.51
N GLN A 118 13.54 7.41 -1.72
CA GLN A 118 13.84 6.39 -0.73
C GLN A 118 14.54 6.99 0.49
N GLN A 119 13.96 6.79 1.66
CA GLN A 119 14.52 7.23 2.93
C GLN A 119 15.17 6.07 3.71
N LEU A 120 14.75 4.83 3.43
CA LEU A 120 15.26 3.64 4.07
C LEU A 120 15.16 2.47 3.10
N ARG A 121 16.16 1.58 3.11
CA ARG A 121 16.17 0.33 2.35
C ARG A 121 16.84 -0.75 3.20
N SER A 122 16.16 -1.88 3.41
CA SER A 122 16.68 -2.98 4.21
C SER A 122 16.28 -4.33 3.65
N GLY A 123 17.25 -5.24 3.56
CA GLY A 123 17.01 -6.66 3.20
C GLY A 123 16.60 -7.53 4.38
N VAL A 124 16.42 -6.96 5.56
CA VAL A 124 15.98 -7.63 6.79
C VAL A 124 14.83 -6.84 7.41
N PRO A 125 13.99 -7.46 8.27
CA PRO A 125 12.93 -6.74 8.96
C PRO A 125 13.45 -5.53 9.72
N VAL A 126 12.71 -4.43 9.66
CA VAL A 126 13.06 -3.15 10.28
C VAL A 126 12.22 -2.93 11.53
N ASP A 127 12.87 -2.55 12.62
CA ASP A 127 12.23 -2.20 13.87
C ASP A 127 11.39 -0.92 13.71
N ILE A 128 10.30 -0.84 14.49
CA ILE A 128 9.44 0.33 14.48
C ILE A 128 10.17 1.62 14.91
N HIS A 129 11.09 1.52 15.83
CA HIS A 129 11.87 2.69 16.27
C HIS A 129 12.75 3.25 15.16
N GLU A 130 13.33 2.39 14.34
CA GLU A 130 14.10 2.81 13.18
C GLU A 130 13.19 3.44 12.11
N LEU A 131 12.01 2.86 11.86
CA LEU A 131 11.02 3.41 10.94
C LEU A 131 10.53 4.78 11.40
N THR A 132 10.13 4.91 12.64
CA THR A 132 9.63 6.19 13.17
C THR A 132 10.72 7.26 13.24
N ALA A 133 11.95 6.88 13.57
CA ALA A 133 13.09 7.81 13.54
C ALA A 133 13.36 8.34 12.12
N SER A 134 13.30 7.46 11.11
CA SER A 134 13.44 7.86 9.71
C SER A 134 12.32 8.78 9.25
N LEU A 135 11.09 8.50 9.66
CA LEU A 135 9.92 9.33 9.35
C LEU A 135 9.97 10.70 10.04
N ASP A 136 10.35 10.73 11.32
CA ASP A 136 10.42 11.96 12.11
C ASP A 136 11.57 12.88 11.66
N ALA A 137 12.58 12.34 10.98
CA ALA A 137 13.65 13.11 10.36
C ALA A 137 13.23 13.81 9.07
N LEU A 138 12.07 13.46 8.49
CA LEU A 138 11.54 14.11 7.29
C LEU A 138 10.89 15.46 7.63
N PRO A 139 10.83 16.39 6.66
CA PRO A 139 10.08 17.64 6.84
C PRO A 139 8.63 17.36 7.23
N PRO A 140 7.99 18.26 8.02
CA PRO A 140 6.58 18.09 8.39
C PRO A 140 5.70 17.95 7.14
N TRP A 141 4.72 17.06 7.25
CA TRP A 141 3.70 16.88 6.22
C TRP A 141 2.78 18.12 6.19
N HIS A 142 2.57 18.64 4.99
CA HIS A 142 1.65 19.76 4.75
C HIS A 142 0.46 19.34 3.92
#